data_8a9c3405d6e402349250eb61f3270250
#
_entry.id   8a9c3405d6e402349250eb61f3270250
#
_cell.length_a   1.000
_cell.length_b   1.000
_cell.length_c   1.000
_cell.angle_alpha   90.00
_cell.angle_beta   90.00
_cell.angle_gamma   90.00
#
_symmetry.space_group_name_H-M   'P 1'
#
loop_
_entity.id
_entity.type
_entity.pdbx_description
1 polymer ?
#
loop_
_entity_poly.entity_id
_entity_poly.type
_entity_poly.pdbx_seq_one_letter_code
_entity_poly.pdbx_strand_id
1 'polypeptide(L)'
;MDYVAIAAADELKPAQMKRVEVGGKKLLLCNAGGTHYVVDEMCSHEDYSLYLGCIKDGRIKCSLHGSYFDLATGEPTCDPADAPIKTYPVKVEAGQVWVLV
;
A
#
# COMPACT_ATOMS: atom_id res chain seq x y z
N MET A 1 -5.48 -5.81 -18.79
CA MET A 1 -5.37 -5.29 -17.42
C MET A 1 -6.63 -4.52 -17.07
N ASP A 2 -7.28 -4.91 -16.01
CA ASP A 2 -8.56 -4.35 -15.62
C ASP A 2 -8.54 -3.84 -14.20
N TYR A 3 -9.35 -2.81 -13.95
CA TYR A 3 -9.56 -2.35 -12.60
C TYR A 3 -10.48 -3.32 -11.86
N VAL A 4 -10.14 -3.61 -10.61
CA VAL A 4 -10.90 -4.51 -9.74
C VAL A 4 -11.27 -3.74 -8.48
N ALA A 5 -12.56 -3.78 -8.10
CA ALA A 5 -13.02 -3.15 -6.87
C ALA A 5 -12.51 -3.96 -5.68
N ILE A 6 -11.87 -3.31 -4.72
CA ILE A 6 -11.25 -4.00 -3.57
C ILE A 6 -11.78 -3.52 -2.23
N ALA A 7 -12.45 -2.37 -2.16
CA ALA A 7 -12.98 -1.83 -0.91
C ALA A 7 -13.99 -0.73 -1.19
N ALA A 8 -14.80 -0.40 -0.19
CA ALA A 8 -15.60 0.81 -0.22
C ALA A 8 -14.69 2.03 -0.01
N ALA A 9 -15.03 3.16 -0.63
CA ALA A 9 -14.21 4.36 -0.56
C ALA A 9 -14.06 4.90 0.87
N ASP A 10 -15.03 4.63 1.73
CA ASP A 10 -15.05 5.06 3.13
C ASP A 10 -14.73 3.94 4.13
N GLU A 11 -14.29 2.78 3.63
CA GLU A 11 -14.01 1.62 4.48
C GLU A 11 -12.82 1.87 5.41
N LEU A 12 -11.79 2.54 4.92
CA LEU A 12 -10.59 2.85 5.70
C LEU A 12 -10.57 4.32 6.12
N LYS A 13 -10.24 4.54 7.37
CA LYS A 13 -9.93 5.89 7.89
C LYS A 13 -8.48 6.23 7.59
N PRO A 14 -8.09 7.51 7.67
CA PRO A 14 -6.68 7.89 7.49
C PRO A 14 -5.74 7.06 8.37
N ALA A 15 -4.62 6.65 7.79
CA ALA A 15 -3.59 5.81 8.40
C ALA A 15 -4.02 4.35 8.63
N GLN A 16 -5.13 3.91 8.06
CA GLN A 16 -5.54 2.50 8.11
C GLN A 16 -5.13 1.77 6.83
N MET A 17 -4.96 0.46 6.96
CA MET A 17 -4.54 -0.42 5.88
C MET A 17 -5.43 -1.66 5.84
N LYS A 18 -5.54 -2.26 4.64
CA LYS A 18 -6.29 -3.48 4.44
C LYS A 18 -5.50 -4.40 3.52
N ARG A 19 -5.32 -5.65 3.92
CA ARG A 19 -4.73 -6.66 3.05
C ARG A 19 -5.76 -7.14 2.06
N VAL A 20 -5.39 -7.18 0.78
CA VAL A 20 -6.26 -7.68 -0.28
C VAL A 20 -5.47 -8.63 -1.17
N GLU A 21 -6.16 -9.59 -1.77
CA GLU A 21 -5.55 -10.51 -2.71
C GLU A 21 -6.33 -10.44 -4.02
N VAL A 22 -5.62 -10.17 -5.11
CA VAL A 22 -6.21 -10.03 -6.43
C VAL A 22 -5.38 -10.82 -7.43
N GLY A 23 -5.99 -11.78 -8.08
CA GLY A 23 -5.30 -12.59 -9.08
C GLY A 23 -4.08 -13.33 -8.56
N GLY A 24 -4.13 -13.77 -7.30
CA GLY A 24 -3.01 -14.44 -6.65
C GLY A 24 -1.92 -13.50 -6.12
N LYS A 25 -2.09 -12.19 -6.29
CA LYS A 25 -1.14 -11.19 -5.76
C LYS A 25 -1.60 -10.70 -4.41
N LYS A 26 -0.68 -10.66 -3.46
CA LYS A 26 -0.94 -10.11 -2.13
C LYS A 26 -0.62 -8.63 -2.12
N LEU A 27 -1.64 -7.81 -1.93
CA LEU A 27 -1.56 -6.36 -2.01
C LEU A 27 -1.98 -5.73 -0.70
N LEU A 28 -1.60 -4.47 -0.50
CA LEU A 28 -1.95 -3.70 0.67
C LEU A 28 -2.61 -2.40 0.22
N LEU A 29 -3.87 -2.22 0.61
CA LEU A 29 -4.59 -0.95 0.40
C LEU A 29 -4.30 -0.05 1.58
N CYS A 30 -3.87 1.17 1.29
CA CYS A 30 -3.50 2.15 2.31
C CYS A 30 -4.30 3.43 2.12
N ASN A 31 -4.76 4.00 3.21
CA ASN A 31 -5.34 5.35 3.21
C ASN A 31 -4.37 6.28 3.91
N ALA A 32 -3.74 7.16 3.16
CA ALA A 32 -2.78 8.14 3.68
C ALA A 32 -3.37 9.54 3.55
N GLY A 33 -3.92 10.06 4.64
CA GLY A 33 -4.49 11.40 4.66
C GLY A 33 -5.69 11.59 3.73
N GLY A 34 -6.45 10.54 3.46
CA GLY A 34 -7.61 10.58 2.57
C GLY A 34 -7.31 10.16 1.14
N THR A 35 -6.04 9.93 0.80
CA THR A 35 -5.64 9.41 -0.52
C THR A 35 -5.38 7.91 -0.41
N HIS A 36 -5.95 7.13 -1.33
CA HIS A 36 -5.79 5.68 -1.35
C HIS A 36 -4.62 5.29 -2.24
N TYR A 37 -3.82 4.34 -1.74
CA TYR A 37 -2.68 3.77 -2.48
C TYR A 37 -2.75 2.25 -2.36
N VAL A 38 -2.25 1.55 -3.37
CA VAL A 38 -2.09 0.09 -3.31
C VAL A 38 -0.64 -0.23 -3.63
N VAL A 39 -0.03 -1.00 -2.77
CA VAL A 39 1.36 -1.45 -2.90
C VAL A 39 1.42 -2.94 -2.64
N ASP A 40 2.55 -3.56 -2.96
CA ASP A 40 2.78 -4.95 -2.55
C ASP A 40 2.72 -5.05 -1.03
N GLU A 41 2.14 -6.13 -0.53
CA GLU A 41 2.05 -6.34 0.92
C GLU A 41 3.42 -6.55 1.54
N MET A 42 4.34 -7.20 0.83
CA MET A 42 5.64 -7.58 1.39
C MET A 42 6.67 -6.49 1.16
N CYS A 43 7.47 -6.25 2.20
CA CYS A 43 8.60 -5.33 2.12
C CYS A 43 9.61 -5.84 1.08
N SER A 44 10.14 -4.93 0.24
CA SER A 44 11.15 -5.31 -0.77
C SER A 44 12.46 -5.77 -0.15
N HIS A 45 12.74 -5.32 1.07
CA HIS A 45 13.96 -5.62 1.80
C HIS A 45 13.90 -6.99 2.48
N GLU A 46 12.74 -7.33 3.03
CA GLU A 46 12.54 -8.55 3.82
C GLU A 46 11.23 -9.21 3.42
N ASP A 47 11.15 -10.51 3.64
CA ASP A 47 9.92 -11.26 3.48
C ASP A 47 9.01 -11.01 4.70
N TYR A 48 8.54 -9.78 4.84
CA TYR A 48 7.81 -9.29 6.00
C TYR A 48 6.67 -8.39 5.56
N SER A 49 5.49 -8.61 6.12
CA SER A 49 4.29 -7.89 5.71
C SER A 49 4.31 -6.44 6.19
N LEU A 50 4.12 -5.50 5.24
CA LEU A 50 4.00 -4.08 5.57
C LEU A 50 2.72 -3.77 6.35
N TYR A 51 1.76 -4.68 6.36
CA TYR A 51 0.54 -4.52 7.15
C TYR A 51 0.84 -4.42 8.65
N LEU A 52 1.95 -5.00 9.09
CA LEU A 52 2.39 -4.94 10.49
C LEU A 52 3.10 -3.64 10.84
N GLY A 53 3.34 -2.79 9.87
CA GLY A 53 3.91 -1.46 10.07
C GLY A 53 2.85 -0.40 10.26
N CYS A 54 3.17 0.83 9.88
CA CYS A 54 2.24 1.95 10.00
C CYS A 54 2.42 2.95 8.86
N ILE A 55 1.41 3.78 8.67
CA ILE A 55 1.45 4.87 7.69
C ILE A 55 1.75 6.17 8.43
N LYS A 56 2.69 6.96 7.89
CA LYS A 56 3.03 8.26 8.45
C LYS A 56 3.52 9.18 7.34
N ASP A 57 2.91 10.36 7.23
CA ASP A 57 3.32 11.40 6.28
C ASP A 57 3.41 10.91 4.83
N GLY A 58 2.42 10.13 4.39
CA GLY A 58 2.37 9.59 3.02
C GLY A 58 3.37 8.47 2.76
N ARG A 59 3.97 7.90 3.81
CA ARG A 59 4.91 6.79 3.73
C ARG A 59 4.42 5.63 4.56
N ILE A 60 4.83 4.41 4.17
CA ILE A 60 4.57 3.21 4.95
C ILE A 60 5.86 2.72 5.57
N LYS A 61 5.81 2.40 6.85
CA LYS A 61 6.96 1.92 7.61
C LYS A 61 6.95 0.40 7.69
N CYS A 62 8.09 -0.21 7.35
CA CYS A 62 8.32 -1.63 7.65
C CYS A 62 8.71 -1.75 9.11
N SER A 63 7.91 -2.47 9.90
CA SER A 63 8.15 -2.54 11.34
C SER A 63 9.40 -3.34 11.73
N LEU A 64 9.89 -4.20 10.81
CA LEU A 64 11.02 -5.07 11.10
C LEU A 64 12.33 -4.30 11.28
N HIS A 65 12.61 -3.34 10.38
CA HIS A 65 13.86 -2.57 10.41
C HIS A 65 13.63 -1.06 10.40
N GLY A 66 12.38 -0.62 10.46
CA GLY A 66 12.08 0.81 10.46
C GLY A 66 12.27 1.52 9.12
N SER A 67 12.33 0.77 8.02
CA SER A 67 12.42 1.35 6.69
C SER A 67 11.11 2.01 6.29
N TYR A 68 11.19 3.16 5.61
CA TYR A 68 10.03 3.83 5.07
C TYR A 68 10.03 3.76 3.56
N PHE A 69 8.83 3.64 2.97
CA PHE A 69 8.62 3.70 1.53
C PHE A 69 7.59 4.77 1.23
N ASP A 70 7.83 5.55 0.19
CA ASP A 70 6.85 6.53 -0.29
C ASP A 70 5.69 5.78 -0.94
N LEU A 71 4.46 6.03 -0.48
CA LEU A 71 3.29 5.32 -0.99
C LEU A 71 2.95 5.68 -2.43
N ALA A 72 3.29 6.89 -2.86
CA ALA A 72 2.99 7.32 -4.23
C ALA A 72 3.95 6.70 -5.26
N THR A 73 5.21 6.48 -4.89
CA THR A 73 6.25 6.02 -5.82
C THR A 73 6.79 4.64 -5.50
N GLY A 74 6.65 4.17 -4.26
CA GLY A 74 7.24 2.93 -3.79
C GLY A 74 8.72 3.06 -3.43
N GLU A 75 9.30 4.24 -3.58
CA GLU A 75 10.73 4.44 -3.34
C GLU A 75 11.07 4.37 -1.85
N PRO A 76 12.17 3.68 -1.50
CA PRO A 76 12.61 3.69 -0.12
C PRO A 76 13.17 5.06 0.26
N THR A 77 12.82 5.54 1.45
CA THR A 77 13.26 6.85 1.93
C THR A 77 14.24 6.75 3.08
N CYS A 78 14.45 5.56 3.62
CA CYS A 78 15.37 5.32 4.73
C CYS A 78 16.02 3.95 4.59
N ASP A 79 17.26 3.84 5.06
CA ASP A 79 17.92 2.54 5.20
C ASP A 79 17.13 1.67 6.20
N PRO A 80 17.22 0.33 6.11
CA PRO A 80 18.10 -0.44 5.25
C PRO A 80 17.51 -0.81 3.88
N ALA A 81 16.25 -0.45 3.58
CA ALA A 81 15.66 -0.78 2.29
C ALA A 81 16.32 0.05 1.19
N ASP A 82 16.74 -0.60 0.13
CA ASP A 82 17.42 0.04 -1.01
C ASP A 82 16.72 -0.21 -2.33
N ALA A 83 15.63 -1.00 -2.33
CA ALA A 83 14.84 -1.27 -3.52
C ALA A 83 13.39 -0.82 -3.31
N PRO A 84 12.75 -0.27 -4.34
CA PRO A 84 11.36 0.16 -4.20
C PRO A 84 10.41 -1.01 -4.05
N ILE A 85 9.26 -0.77 -3.40
CA ILE A 85 8.14 -1.69 -3.44
C ILE A 85 7.29 -1.36 -4.66
N LYS A 86 6.58 -2.36 -5.18
CA LYS A 86 5.72 -2.16 -6.34
C LYS A 86 4.45 -1.42 -5.94
N THR A 87 4.07 -0.41 -6.72
CA THR A 87 2.82 0.31 -6.56
C THR A 87 1.88 -0.03 -7.71
N TYR A 88 0.58 0.14 -7.48
CA TYR A 88 -0.45 -0.18 -8.45
C TYR A 88 -1.37 1.02 -8.63
N PRO A 89 -1.80 1.33 -9.87
CA PRO A 89 -2.74 2.42 -10.10
C PRO A 89 -4.05 2.19 -9.36
N VAL A 90 -4.57 3.26 -8.76
CA VAL A 90 -5.79 3.23 -7.96
C VAL A 90 -6.71 4.34 -8.46
N LYS A 91 -8.01 4.04 -8.49
CA LYS A 91 -9.02 5.07 -8.68
C LYS A 91 -10.14 4.89 -7.66
N VAL A 92 -10.81 5.98 -7.32
CA VAL A 92 -12.01 5.96 -6.48
C VAL A 92 -13.17 6.40 -7.36
N GLU A 93 -14.16 5.53 -7.51
CA GLU A 93 -15.28 5.78 -8.40
C GLU A 93 -16.49 5.01 -7.92
N ALA A 94 -17.67 5.61 -8.04
CA ALA A 94 -18.94 4.99 -7.62
C ALA A 94 -18.92 4.50 -6.16
N GLY A 95 -18.24 5.24 -5.28
CA GLY A 95 -18.15 4.91 -3.87
C GLY A 95 -17.24 3.74 -3.53
N GLN A 96 -16.39 3.32 -4.48
CA GLN A 96 -15.48 2.18 -4.29
C GLN A 96 -14.07 2.52 -4.69
N VAL A 97 -13.11 1.78 -4.12
CA VAL A 97 -11.69 1.85 -4.48
C VAL A 97 -11.39 0.72 -5.45
N TRP A 98 -10.79 1.06 -6.58
CA TRP A 98 -10.45 0.13 -7.65
C TRP A 98 -8.94 0.13 -7.85
N VAL A 99 -8.38 -1.05 -8.10
CA VAL A 99 -6.95 -1.21 -8.38
C VAL A 99 -6.76 -1.84 -9.76
N LEU A 100 -5.75 -1.36 -10.48
CA LEU A 100 -5.36 -1.92 -11.76
C LEU A 100 -4.27 -2.97 -11.56
N VAL A 101 -4.60 -4.21 -11.87
CA VAL A 101 -3.67 -5.35 -11.74
C VAL A 101 -3.60 -6.14 -13.03
#